data_93b2569454c0f27a9810f8ea450cf0bd
#
_entry.id   93b2569454c0f27a9810f8ea450cf0bd
#
_cell.length_a   1.000
_cell.length_b   1.000
_cell.length_c   1.000
_cell.angle_alpha   90.00
_cell.angle_beta   90.00
_cell.angle_gamma   90.00
#
_symmetry.space_group_name_H-M   'P 1'
#
loop_
_entity.id
_entity.type
_entity.pdbx_description
1 polymer ?
#
loop_
_entity_poly.entity_id
_entity_poly.type
_entity_poly.pdbx_seq_one_letter_code
_entity_poly.pdbx_strand_id
1 'polypeptide(L)'
;MILTEIFLEGLKKYRSQGTRRGGDPLRIKVRVADPAGNITIFVTTPVEREKYPAVARQLLARKDLKGEQVGFIEKKARGGFRMEMMGGEFCGNASRSFGYLQCQQSGKERQELEVDVSGSNGLLKVIADTEAETSQIDMPLPRGMELLKTDSEEVLCMVRFDGICHMIVPGKPRDRKFVETVLGKARKICPCGAWGIMFLEENRMVPVVYVESTDSLIWESSCASGSMAAAVYLSREEKNGIFTYTLRQPGGEICAEVHKKDGEILRCTLGGPVKISEEMEIELENKRFT
;
A
#
# COMPACT_ATOMS: atom_id res chain seq x y z
N MET A 1 8.08 0.11 -10.21
CA MET A 1 8.31 -0.35 -11.59
C MET A 1 8.21 -1.86 -11.76
N ILE A 2 8.17 -2.66 -10.73
CA ILE A 2 8.27 -4.13 -10.76
C ILE A 2 6.93 -4.82 -10.45
N LEU A 3 6.01 -4.25 -9.66
CA LEU A 3 4.62 -4.72 -9.54
C LEU A 3 3.92 -4.78 -10.91
N THR A 4 4.27 -3.86 -11.78
CA THR A 4 3.77 -3.79 -13.16
C THR A 4 4.17 -5.01 -13.99
N GLU A 5 5.40 -5.51 -13.86
CA GLU A 5 5.89 -6.66 -14.65
C GLU A 5 5.26 -7.96 -14.18
N ILE A 6 5.01 -8.12 -12.89
CA ILE A 6 4.55 -9.37 -12.28
C ILE A 6 3.04 -9.55 -12.42
N PHE A 7 2.26 -8.47 -12.26
CA PHE A 7 0.84 -8.49 -12.63
C PHE A 7 0.66 -8.80 -14.13
N LEU A 8 1.61 -8.34 -14.96
CA LEU A 8 1.65 -8.63 -16.39
C LEU A 8 2.07 -10.08 -16.71
N GLU A 9 2.91 -10.74 -15.90
CA GLU A 9 3.31 -12.13 -16.13
C GLU A 9 2.25 -13.17 -15.74
N GLY A 10 1.56 -12.97 -14.63
CA GLY A 10 0.42 -13.82 -14.24
C GLY A 10 -0.68 -13.89 -15.29
N LEU A 11 -0.76 -12.88 -16.15
CA LEU A 11 -1.76 -12.76 -17.21
C LEU A 11 -1.26 -13.22 -18.59
N LYS A 12 0.02 -13.55 -18.78
CA LYS A 12 0.56 -14.14 -20.03
C LYS A 12 0.00 -15.55 -20.33
N LYS A 13 -0.54 -16.26 -19.34
CA LYS A 13 -1.18 -17.58 -19.54
C LYS A 13 -2.48 -17.57 -20.32
N TYR A 14 -3.04 -16.39 -20.63
CA TYR A 14 -4.28 -16.24 -21.40
C TYR A 14 -4.07 -15.73 -22.84
N ARG A 15 -2.97 -16.11 -23.49
CA ARG A 15 -2.79 -15.84 -24.91
C ARG A 15 -3.20 -17.05 -25.73
N SER A 16 -4.41 -17.04 -26.30
CA SER A 16 -4.62 -17.50 -27.68
C SER A 16 -6.03 -17.16 -28.19
N GLN A 17 -6.03 -16.65 -29.40
CA GLN A 17 -7.06 -16.63 -30.44
C GLN A 17 -7.97 -15.40 -30.56
N GLY A 18 -7.92 -14.82 -31.76
CA GLY A 18 -9.03 -14.14 -32.39
C GLY A 18 -8.85 -12.66 -32.72
N THR A 19 -8.37 -12.37 -33.89
CA THR A 19 -8.57 -11.09 -34.61
C THR A 19 -10.02 -10.68 -34.60
N ARG A 20 -10.38 -9.57 -33.91
CA ARG A 20 -11.62 -8.82 -34.12
C ARG A 20 -11.40 -7.34 -33.94
N ARG A 21 -12.06 -6.55 -34.81
CA ARG A 21 -12.03 -5.09 -34.92
C ARG A 21 -12.19 -4.43 -33.55
N GLY A 22 -11.31 -3.47 -33.22
CA GLY A 22 -11.33 -2.70 -31.98
C GLY A 22 -12.66 -1.94 -31.86
N GLY A 23 -13.29 -2.06 -30.67
CA GLY A 23 -14.36 -1.13 -30.27
C GLY A 23 -13.77 0.26 -30.02
N ASP A 24 -14.64 1.27 -29.88
CA ASP A 24 -14.23 2.63 -29.53
C ASP A 24 -13.35 2.62 -28.27
N PRO A 25 -12.31 3.47 -28.19
CA PRO A 25 -11.43 3.52 -27.02
C PRO A 25 -12.24 3.84 -25.76
N LEU A 26 -11.88 3.20 -24.66
CA LEU A 26 -12.46 3.51 -23.35
C LEU A 26 -11.79 4.79 -22.82
N ARG A 27 -12.55 5.87 -22.68
CA ARG A 27 -12.08 7.12 -22.05
C ARG A 27 -12.34 7.06 -20.56
N ILE A 28 -11.31 7.26 -19.79
CA ILE A 28 -11.38 7.32 -18.32
C ILE A 28 -10.67 8.55 -17.81
N LYS A 29 -11.10 9.03 -16.66
CA LYS A 29 -10.46 10.11 -15.94
C LYS A 29 -9.68 9.53 -14.78
N VAL A 30 -8.48 10.04 -14.58
CA VAL A 30 -7.57 9.60 -13.52
C VAL A 30 -6.92 10.77 -12.81
N ARG A 31 -6.49 10.52 -11.56
CA ARG A 31 -5.58 11.36 -10.80
C ARG A 31 -4.44 10.52 -10.28
N VAL A 32 -3.24 11.06 -10.25
CA VAL A 32 -2.05 10.36 -9.74
C VAL A 32 -1.74 10.92 -8.36
N ALA A 33 -1.73 10.05 -7.36
CA ALA A 33 -1.35 10.37 -5.99
C ALA A 33 0.05 9.86 -5.69
N ASP A 34 0.91 10.73 -5.18
CA ASP A 34 2.25 10.41 -4.67
C ASP A 34 2.29 10.63 -3.15
N PRO A 35 2.14 9.57 -2.36
CA PRO A 35 2.24 9.59 -0.91
C PRO A 35 3.66 9.24 -0.41
N ALA A 36 4.68 9.94 -0.86
CA ALA A 36 6.09 9.61 -0.60
C ALA A 36 6.54 8.27 -1.22
N GLY A 37 6.29 8.09 -2.52
CA GLY A 37 6.44 6.84 -3.25
C GLY A 37 5.22 5.93 -3.10
N ASN A 38 5.25 4.74 -3.70
CA ASN A 38 4.08 3.87 -3.81
C ASN A 38 2.90 4.56 -4.52
N ILE A 39 3.21 5.11 -5.70
CA ILE A 39 2.33 5.98 -6.49
C ILE A 39 1.05 5.25 -6.87
N THR A 40 -0.09 5.85 -6.53
CA THR A 40 -1.42 5.32 -6.82
C THR A 40 -2.11 6.10 -7.95
N ILE A 41 -2.59 5.39 -8.97
CA ILE A 41 -3.45 5.98 -10.00
C ILE A 41 -4.90 5.79 -9.54
N PHE A 42 -5.59 6.87 -9.20
CA PHE A 42 -7.02 6.85 -8.91
C PHE A 42 -7.83 6.96 -10.19
N VAL A 43 -8.65 5.97 -10.47
CA VAL A 43 -9.64 6.01 -11.55
C VAL A 43 -10.92 6.64 -11.01
N THR A 44 -11.27 7.84 -11.52
CA THR A 44 -12.42 8.63 -11.06
C THR A 44 -13.66 8.43 -11.93
N THR A 45 -13.51 7.91 -13.13
CA THR A 45 -14.63 7.47 -13.99
C THR A 45 -15.17 6.13 -13.47
N PRO A 46 -16.49 5.96 -13.37
CA PRO A 46 -17.09 4.66 -13.06
C PRO A 46 -16.66 3.57 -14.06
N VAL A 47 -16.12 2.49 -13.55
CA VAL A 47 -15.70 1.30 -14.31
C VAL A 47 -16.37 0.08 -13.68
N GLU A 48 -16.83 -0.87 -14.47
CA GLU A 48 -17.34 -2.16 -13.97
C GLU A 48 -16.19 -2.98 -13.34
N ARG A 49 -16.45 -3.61 -12.19
CA ARG A 49 -15.40 -4.32 -11.41
C ARG A 49 -14.69 -5.40 -12.22
N GLU A 50 -15.41 -6.07 -13.13
CA GLU A 50 -14.87 -7.11 -14.02
C GLU A 50 -13.79 -6.56 -14.96
N LYS A 51 -13.79 -5.25 -15.20
CA LYS A 51 -12.81 -4.57 -16.05
C LYS A 51 -11.58 -4.06 -15.28
N TYR A 52 -11.62 -4.05 -13.93
CA TYR A 52 -10.53 -3.53 -13.10
C TYR A 52 -9.15 -4.12 -13.45
N PRO A 53 -8.97 -5.44 -13.58
CA PRO A 53 -7.65 -5.99 -13.90
C PRO A 53 -7.10 -5.51 -15.26
N ALA A 54 -7.98 -5.35 -16.24
CA ALA A 54 -7.56 -4.95 -17.58
C ALA A 54 -7.27 -3.44 -17.68
N VAL A 55 -8.07 -2.61 -17.00
CA VAL A 55 -7.85 -1.16 -16.88
C VAL A 55 -6.56 -0.91 -16.09
N ALA A 56 -6.40 -1.55 -14.93
CA ALA A 56 -5.20 -1.41 -14.12
C ALA A 56 -3.94 -1.78 -14.89
N ARG A 57 -3.95 -2.89 -15.63
CA ARG A 57 -2.82 -3.31 -16.47
C ARG A 57 -2.42 -2.25 -17.50
N GLN A 58 -3.39 -1.66 -18.19
CA GLN A 58 -3.10 -0.64 -19.20
C GLN A 58 -2.56 0.64 -18.55
N LEU A 59 -3.11 1.05 -17.41
CA LEU A 59 -2.64 2.23 -16.66
C LEU A 59 -1.21 2.02 -16.13
N LEU A 60 -0.94 0.86 -15.54
CA LEU A 60 0.39 0.54 -15.01
C LEU A 60 1.45 0.39 -16.12
N ALA A 61 1.06 0.08 -17.35
CA ALA A 61 1.96 0.08 -18.51
C ALA A 61 2.35 1.50 -18.98
N ARG A 62 1.63 2.55 -18.53
CA ARG A 62 1.89 3.96 -18.85
C ARG A 62 3.05 4.48 -18.00
N LYS A 63 4.25 4.55 -18.60
CA LYS A 63 5.48 5.04 -17.94
C LYS A 63 5.39 6.50 -17.50
N ASP A 64 4.61 7.31 -18.20
CA ASP A 64 4.38 8.72 -17.88
C ASP A 64 3.60 8.93 -16.58
N LEU A 65 2.75 7.99 -16.18
CA LEU A 65 2.00 8.03 -14.93
C LEU A 65 2.83 7.55 -13.72
N LYS A 66 3.89 6.79 -13.94
CA LYS A 66 4.76 6.22 -12.90
C LYS A 66 4.00 5.45 -11.80
N GLY A 67 2.77 5.00 -12.09
CA GLY A 67 1.93 4.31 -11.11
C GLY A 67 2.50 2.96 -10.72
N GLU A 68 2.39 2.63 -9.44
CA GLU A 68 2.77 1.33 -8.87
C GLU A 68 1.53 0.49 -8.56
N GLN A 69 0.38 1.15 -8.39
CA GLN A 69 -0.91 0.54 -8.09
C GLN A 69 -2.07 1.38 -8.62
N VAL A 70 -3.28 0.79 -8.66
CA VAL A 70 -4.49 1.45 -9.13
C VAL A 70 -5.60 1.31 -8.09
N GLY A 71 -6.26 2.42 -7.77
CA GLY A 71 -7.45 2.49 -6.94
C GLY A 71 -8.65 2.99 -7.77
N PHE A 72 -9.77 2.30 -7.69
CA PHE A 72 -11.01 2.67 -8.38
C PHE A 72 -11.94 3.38 -7.40
N ILE A 73 -12.39 4.59 -7.75
CA ILE A 73 -13.30 5.37 -6.92
C ILE A 73 -14.74 5.06 -7.33
N GLU A 74 -15.45 4.38 -6.45
CA GLU A 74 -16.85 3.98 -6.63
C GLU A 74 -17.79 4.93 -5.90
N LYS A 75 -18.87 5.35 -6.55
CA LYS A 75 -19.95 6.10 -5.91
C LYS A 75 -20.89 5.13 -5.20
N LYS A 76 -21.14 5.36 -3.91
CA LYS A 76 -22.04 4.52 -3.12
C LYS A 76 -23.50 4.90 -3.37
N ALA A 77 -24.40 3.91 -3.34
CA ALA A 77 -25.84 4.11 -3.55
C ALA A 77 -26.47 5.07 -2.52
N ARG A 78 -25.97 5.08 -1.28
CA ARG A 78 -26.44 5.95 -0.20
C ARG A 78 -25.66 7.28 -0.08
N GLY A 79 -24.90 7.64 -1.11
CA GLY A 79 -24.02 8.80 -1.13
C GLY A 79 -22.62 8.51 -0.58
N GLY A 80 -21.66 9.41 -0.90
CA GLY A 80 -20.25 9.24 -0.61
C GLY A 80 -19.54 8.30 -1.60
N PHE A 81 -18.28 8.01 -1.30
CA PHE A 81 -17.40 7.25 -2.17
C PHE A 81 -16.73 6.09 -1.41
N ARG A 82 -16.33 5.08 -2.15
CA ARG A 82 -15.47 3.98 -1.72
C ARG A 82 -14.29 3.90 -2.68
N MET A 83 -13.13 3.57 -2.16
CA MET A 83 -11.97 3.22 -2.98
C MET A 83 -11.78 1.70 -2.95
N GLU A 84 -11.74 1.11 -4.14
CA GLU A 84 -11.41 -0.31 -4.32
C GLU A 84 -10.05 -0.43 -4.97
N MET A 85 -9.09 -1.07 -4.31
CA MET A 85 -7.79 -1.37 -4.90
C MET A 85 -7.93 -2.44 -5.98
N MET A 86 -7.05 -2.44 -6.96
CA MET A 86 -7.09 -3.34 -8.12
C MET A 86 -7.10 -4.83 -7.78
N GLY A 87 -6.61 -5.23 -6.62
CA GLY A 87 -6.62 -6.59 -6.09
C GLY A 87 -7.57 -6.78 -4.89
N GLY A 88 -8.30 -5.74 -4.47
CA GLY A 88 -9.19 -5.77 -3.30
C GLY A 88 -8.47 -5.70 -1.96
N GLU A 89 -7.15 -5.52 -1.95
CA GLU A 89 -6.30 -5.42 -0.76
C GLU A 89 -6.47 -4.09 -0.03
N PHE A 90 -5.99 -4.04 1.22
CA PHE A 90 -5.81 -2.79 1.95
C PHE A 90 -4.45 -2.17 1.61
N CYS A 91 -4.43 -0.88 1.28
CA CYS A 91 -3.22 -0.10 1.13
C CYS A 91 -3.31 1.20 1.92
N GLY A 92 -2.52 1.35 3.01
CA GLY A 92 -2.53 2.54 3.86
C GLY A 92 -2.15 3.82 3.11
N ASN A 93 -1.18 3.76 2.19
CA ASN A 93 -0.76 4.90 1.36
C ASN A 93 -1.88 5.35 0.41
N ALA A 94 -2.52 4.43 -0.32
CA ALA A 94 -3.66 4.74 -1.18
C ALA A 94 -4.84 5.28 -0.37
N SER A 95 -5.13 4.66 0.79
CA SER A 95 -6.27 5.04 1.63
C SER A 95 -6.14 6.44 2.22
N ARG A 96 -4.95 6.84 2.72
CA ARG A 96 -4.72 8.21 3.20
C ARG A 96 -4.74 9.23 2.07
N SER A 97 -4.25 8.85 0.88
CA SER A 97 -4.31 9.70 -0.30
C SER A 97 -5.75 9.88 -0.81
N PHE A 98 -6.58 8.84 -0.69
CA PHE A 98 -8.01 8.95 -1.00
C PHE A 98 -8.75 9.91 -0.05
N GLY A 99 -8.46 9.86 1.25
CA GLY A 99 -8.97 10.85 2.20
C GLY A 99 -8.51 12.27 1.89
N TYR A 100 -7.24 12.44 1.52
CA TYR A 100 -6.72 13.73 1.08
C TYR A 100 -7.44 14.25 -0.17
N LEU A 101 -7.69 13.39 -1.17
CA LEU A 101 -8.46 13.74 -2.36
C LEU A 101 -9.88 14.20 -2.02
N GLN A 102 -10.56 13.52 -1.08
CA GLN A 102 -11.90 13.93 -0.64
C GLN A 102 -11.88 15.29 0.07
N CYS A 103 -10.88 15.56 0.91
CA CYS A 103 -10.68 16.86 1.54
C CYS A 103 -10.48 17.96 0.49
N GLN A 104 -9.60 17.75 -0.47
CA GLN A 104 -9.33 18.66 -1.58
C GLN A 104 -10.61 18.96 -2.39
N GLN A 105 -11.41 17.94 -2.72
CA GLN A 105 -12.67 18.10 -3.43
C GLN A 105 -13.76 18.81 -2.62
N SER A 106 -13.68 18.76 -1.29
CA SER A 106 -14.62 19.49 -0.42
C SER A 106 -14.32 21.00 -0.32
N GLY A 107 -13.17 21.45 -0.81
CA GLY A 107 -12.70 22.84 -0.71
C GLY A 107 -12.27 23.26 0.70
N LYS A 108 -12.11 22.32 1.63
CA LYS A 108 -11.62 22.59 2.99
C LYS A 108 -10.11 22.44 3.03
N GLU A 109 -9.44 23.35 3.73
CA GLU A 109 -8.00 23.29 3.96
C GLU A 109 -7.62 22.09 4.83
N ARG A 110 -8.41 21.82 5.89
CA ARG A 110 -8.19 20.69 6.80
C ARG A 110 -9.50 20.01 7.15
N GLN A 111 -9.49 18.69 7.14
CA GLN A 111 -10.67 17.91 7.48
C GLN A 111 -10.30 16.58 8.15
N GLU A 112 -11.08 16.22 9.18
CA GLU A 112 -11.18 14.87 9.68
C GLU A 112 -12.38 14.21 8.98
N LEU A 113 -12.18 13.03 8.40
CA LEU A 113 -13.21 12.31 7.65
C LEU A 113 -13.02 10.79 7.80
N GLU A 114 -14.04 10.06 7.43
CA GLU A 114 -14.00 8.60 7.38
C GLU A 114 -13.99 8.13 5.93
N VAL A 115 -13.09 7.21 5.61
CA VAL A 115 -12.98 6.62 4.28
C VAL A 115 -13.40 5.15 4.29
N ASP A 116 -14.12 4.77 3.24
CA ASP A 116 -14.48 3.38 2.94
C ASP A 116 -13.49 2.86 1.89
N VAL A 117 -12.73 1.82 2.23
CA VAL A 117 -11.67 1.30 1.36
C VAL A 117 -11.67 -0.23 1.35
N SER A 118 -11.18 -0.82 0.26
CA SER A 118 -11.00 -2.27 0.18
C SER A 118 -10.04 -2.80 1.25
N GLY A 119 -10.21 -4.05 1.62
CA GLY A 119 -9.34 -4.75 2.58
C GLY A 119 -9.43 -4.26 4.03
N SER A 120 -10.28 -3.26 4.35
CA SER A 120 -10.53 -2.84 5.71
C SER A 120 -11.85 -3.40 6.28
N ASN A 121 -11.88 -3.65 7.59
CA ASN A 121 -13.07 -4.13 8.31
C ASN A 121 -13.94 -2.97 8.82
N GLY A 122 -14.16 -1.94 8.00
CA GLY A 122 -14.98 -0.78 8.36
C GLY A 122 -14.39 0.53 7.86
N LEU A 123 -15.00 1.64 8.28
CA LEU A 123 -14.52 2.96 7.93
C LEU A 123 -13.22 3.27 8.69
N LEU A 124 -12.30 3.92 8.01
CA LEU A 124 -11.03 4.37 8.59
C LEU A 124 -11.03 5.89 8.71
N LYS A 125 -10.55 6.37 9.84
CA LYS A 125 -10.41 7.79 10.10
C LYS A 125 -9.19 8.35 9.39
N VAL A 126 -9.39 9.44 8.66
CA VAL A 126 -8.32 10.19 7.98
C VAL A 126 -8.37 11.64 8.46
N ILE A 127 -7.19 12.20 8.73
CA ILE A 127 -7.01 13.63 8.91
C ILE A 127 -6.20 14.10 7.69
N ALA A 128 -6.80 14.98 6.89
CA ALA A 128 -6.15 15.55 5.70
C ALA A 128 -6.00 17.05 5.85
N ASP A 129 -4.86 17.56 5.40
CA ASP A 129 -4.51 18.98 5.41
C ASP A 129 -3.95 19.35 4.03
N THR A 130 -4.71 20.13 3.27
CA THR A 130 -4.36 20.47 1.88
C THR A 130 -3.38 21.65 1.79
N GLU A 131 -3.28 22.47 2.84
CA GLU A 131 -2.29 23.53 2.94
C GLU A 131 -0.91 22.96 3.27
N ALA A 132 -0.86 22.05 4.26
CA ALA A 132 0.37 21.35 4.62
C ALA A 132 0.75 20.22 3.65
N GLU A 133 -0.08 19.91 2.66
CA GLU A 133 0.08 18.77 1.74
C GLU A 133 0.32 17.44 2.48
N THR A 134 -0.45 17.17 3.54
CA THR A 134 -0.29 15.96 4.37
C THR A 134 -1.61 15.24 4.61
N SER A 135 -1.51 13.95 4.87
CA SER A 135 -2.63 13.18 5.44
C SER A 135 -2.13 12.11 6.40
N GLN A 136 -2.99 11.78 7.37
CA GLN A 136 -2.78 10.73 8.35
C GLN A 136 -4.02 9.82 8.37
N ILE A 137 -3.82 8.50 8.50
CA ILE A 137 -4.90 7.50 8.54
C ILE A 137 -4.72 6.56 9.73
N ASP A 138 -5.84 6.11 10.29
CA ASP A 138 -5.83 4.99 11.25
C ASP A 138 -5.42 3.70 10.52
N MET A 139 -4.52 2.95 11.14
CA MET A 139 -4.00 1.68 10.61
C MET A 139 -4.56 0.51 11.42
N PRO A 140 -4.73 -0.66 10.80
CA PRO A 140 -5.02 -1.88 11.54
C PRO A 140 -4.00 -2.13 12.65
N LEU A 141 -4.48 -2.60 13.81
CA LEU A 141 -3.61 -2.97 14.92
C LEU A 141 -2.81 -4.25 14.60
N PRO A 142 -1.57 -4.38 15.11
CA PRO A 142 -0.83 -5.62 14.97
C PRO A 142 -1.55 -6.76 15.73
N ARG A 143 -1.50 -7.97 15.18
CA ARG A 143 -2.03 -9.19 15.80
C ARG A 143 -1.08 -9.81 16.80
N GLY A 144 0.18 -9.40 16.78
CA GLY A 144 1.20 -9.86 17.69
C GLY A 144 2.60 -9.59 17.18
N MET A 145 3.55 -9.84 18.06
CA MET A 145 4.97 -9.71 17.80
C MET A 145 5.67 -10.97 18.30
N GLU A 146 6.48 -11.59 17.45
CA GLU A 146 7.16 -12.84 17.69
C GLU A 146 8.65 -12.75 17.32
N LEU A 147 9.44 -13.69 17.79
CA LEU A 147 10.86 -13.77 17.45
C LEU A 147 11.07 -14.89 16.41
N LEU A 148 11.82 -14.57 15.36
CA LEU A 148 12.23 -15.49 14.32
C LEU A 148 13.75 -15.66 14.39
N LYS A 149 14.20 -16.90 14.65
CA LYS A 149 15.62 -17.26 14.66
C LYS A 149 16.07 -17.65 13.26
N THR A 150 17.08 -16.98 12.74
CA THR A 150 17.66 -17.27 11.42
C THR A 150 18.62 -18.46 11.48
N ASP A 151 19.10 -18.94 10.33
CA ASP A 151 20.11 -20.03 10.28
C ASP A 151 21.48 -19.59 10.82
N SER A 152 21.76 -18.28 10.78
CA SER A 152 22.95 -17.67 11.36
C SER A 152 22.80 -17.33 12.84
N GLU A 153 21.81 -17.90 13.55
CA GLU A 153 21.50 -17.66 14.96
C GLU A 153 21.04 -16.23 15.28
N GLU A 154 20.91 -15.35 14.29
CA GLU A 154 20.38 -14.00 14.47
C GLU A 154 18.88 -14.07 14.82
N VAL A 155 18.45 -13.27 15.78
CA VAL A 155 17.04 -13.19 16.20
C VAL A 155 16.42 -11.93 15.64
N LEU A 156 15.41 -12.11 14.79
CA LEU A 156 14.65 -11.03 14.16
C LEU A 156 13.28 -10.90 14.84
N CYS A 157 12.77 -9.68 14.92
CA CYS A 157 11.40 -9.44 15.36
C CYS A 157 10.46 -9.53 14.18
N MET A 158 9.39 -10.32 14.31
CA MET A 158 8.31 -10.46 13.33
C MET A 158 7.05 -9.81 13.88
N VAL A 159 6.53 -8.80 13.21
CA VAL A 159 5.27 -8.13 13.54
C VAL A 159 4.19 -8.60 12.58
N ARG A 160 3.08 -9.11 13.12
CA ARG A 160 1.97 -9.68 12.33
C ARG A 160 0.80 -8.71 12.23
N PHE A 161 0.26 -8.60 11.03
CA PHE A 161 -1.03 -7.96 10.73
C PHE A 161 -1.93 -8.95 10.00
N ASP A 162 -3.19 -8.60 9.76
CA ASP A 162 -4.06 -9.40 8.92
C ASP A 162 -3.52 -9.44 7.48
N GLY A 163 -3.26 -10.63 6.98
CA GLY A 163 -2.79 -10.88 5.62
C GLY A 163 -1.29 -10.64 5.37
N ILE A 164 -0.54 -10.01 6.30
CA ILE A 164 0.89 -9.73 6.10
C ILE A 164 1.70 -9.81 7.40
N CYS A 165 2.92 -10.35 7.31
CA CYS A 165 3.91 -10.32 8.38
C CYS A 165 5.14 -9.53 7.96
N HIS A 166 5.73 -8.75 8.87
CA HIS A 166 6.96 -8.01 8.62
C HIS A 166 8.07 -8.42 9.58
N MET A 167 9.21 -8.84 9.03
CA MET A 167 10.44 -9.07 9.77
C MET A 167 11.26 -7.78 9.82
N ILE A 168 11.57 -7.33 11.03
CA ILE A 168 12.45 -6.18 11.23
C ILE A 168 13.89 -6.68 11.30
N VAL A 169 14.71 -6.24 10.36
CA VAL A 169 16.12 -6.57 10.25
C VAL A 169 16.95 -5.34 10.55
N PRO A 170 17.57 -5.24 11.73
CA PRO A 170 18.44 -4.11 12.07
C PRO A 170 19.63 -4.00 11.11
N GLY A 171 19.95 -2.75 10.70
CA GLY A 171 21.07 -2.43 9.84
C GLY A 171 20.73 -2.28 8.36
N LYS A 172 21.78 -2.27 7.52
CA LYS A 172 21.70 -2.02 6.08
C LYS A 172 21.03 -3.17 5.32
N PRO A 173 20.46 -2.87 4.13
CA PRO A 173 19.97 -3.90 3.23
C PRO A 173 21.01 -4.98 2.95
N ARG A 174 20.56 -6.24 2.97
CA ARG A 174 21.34 -7.43 2.65
C ARG A 174 20.92 -7.99 1.30
N ASP A 175 21.67 -8.93 0.78
CA ASP A 175 21.46 -9.50 -0.52
C ASP A 175 20.16 -10.32 -0.65
N ARG A 176 19.81 -10.64 -1.88
CA ARG A 176 18.60 -11.42 -2.20
C ARG A 176 18.60 -12.79 -1.53
N LYS A 177 19.77 -13.44 -1.39
CA LYS A 177 19.88 -14.76 -0.77
C LYS A 177 19.50 -14.72 0.71
N PHE A 178 19.91 -13.67 1.45
CA PHE A 178 19.49 -13.45 2.83
C PHE A 178 17.97 -13.27 2.90
N VAL A 179 17.41 -12.42 2.03
CA VAL A 179 15.97 -12.16 1.95
C VAL A 179 15.18 -13.46 1.74
N GLU A 180 15.56 -14.25 0.73
CA GLU A 180 14.89 -15.53 0.43
C GLU A 180 14.99 -16.54 1.58
N THR A 181 16.12 -16.58 2.28
CA THR A 181 16.32 -17.45 3.46
C THR A 181 15.38 -17.06 4.60
N VAL A 182 15.30 -15.78 4.94
CA VAL A 182 14.41 -15.27 6.01
C VAL A 182 12.95 -15.50 5.64
N LEU A 183 12.56 -15.20 4.40
CA LEU A 183 11.20 -15.45 3.89
C LEU A 183 10.83 -16.93 3.96
N GLY A 184 11.73 -17.84 3.57
CA GLY A 184 11.50 -19.27 3.64
C GLY A 184 11.20 -19.78 5.06
N LYS A 185 11.78 -19.14 6.08
CA LYS A 185 11.47 -19.43 7.49
C LYS A 185 10.17 -18.77 7.95
N ALA A 186 9.99 -17.49 7.63
CA ALA A 186 8.82 -16.73 8.04
C ALA A 186 7.52 -17.35 7.51
N ARG A 187 7.50 -17.83 6.28
CA ARG A 187 6.36 -18.52 5.64
C ARG A 187 5.95 -19.80 6.39
N LYS A 188 6.89 -20.51 6.99
CA LYS A 188 6.61 -21.72 7.78
C LYS A 188 6.00 -21.41 9.14
N ILE A 189 6.39 -20.28 9.74
CA ILE A 189 5.96 -19.89 11.09
C ILE A 189 4.65 -19.13 11.05
N CYS A 190 4.51 -18.21 10.08
CA CYS A 190 3.35 -17.36 9.94
C CYS A 190 2.78 -17.50 8.52
N PRO A 191 1.91 -18.47 8.25
CA PRO A 191 1.24 -18.60 6.97
C PRO A 191 0.27 -17.42 6.79
N CYS A 192 0.56 -16.56 5.81
CA CYS A 192 -0.26 -15.42 5.42
C CYS A 192 -0.08 -15.16 3.91
N GLY A 193 -0.74 -14.15 3.35
CA GLY A 193 -0.67 -13.89 1.91
C GLY A 193 0.57 -13.12 1.46
N ALA A 194 1.23 -12.39 2.40
CA ALA A 194 2.39 -11.58 2.10
C ALA A 194 3.38 -11.51 3.28
N TRP A 195 4.67 -11.33 2.96
CA TRP A 195 5.75 -11.20 3.95
C TRP A 195 6.69 -10.07 3.55
N GLY A 196 6.98 -9.17 4.49
CA GLY A 196 7.91 -8.09 4.29
C GLY A 196 9.19 -8.26 5.12
N ILE A 197 10.31 -7.80 4.58
CA ILE A 197 11.56 -7.62 5.31
C ILE A 197 11.86 -6.13 5.32
N MET A 198 11.92 -5.58 6.53
CA MET A 198 12.17 -4.17 6.76
C MET A 198 13.61 -4.02 7.26
N PHE A 199 14.54 -3.67 6.38
CA PHE A 199 15.88 -3.30 6.79
C PHE A 199 15.83 -1.93 7.44
N LEU A 200 16.17 -1.87 8.73
CA LEU A 200 16.00 -0.67 9.54
C LEU A 200 17.35 -0.26 10.15
N GLU A 201 17.89 0.87 9.70
CA GLU A 201 19.09 1.51 10.22
C GLU A 201 18.73 2.91 10.73
N GLU A 202 18.71 3.08 12.04
CA GLU A 202 18.20 4.31 12.69
C GLU A 202 16.77 4.64 12.24
N ASN A 203 16.60 5.69 11.46
CA ASN A 203 15.31 6.09 10.88
C ASN A 203 15.22 5.82 9.36
N ARG A 204 16.18 5.11 8.79
CA ARG A 204 16.16 4.69 7.39
C ARG A 204 15.60 3.30 7.28
N MET A 205 14.62 3.11 6.41
CA MET A 205 14.00 1.83 6.18
C MET A 205 14.00 1.49 4.69
N VAL A 206 14.45 0.27 4.35
CA VAL A 206 14.34 -0.27 2.99
C VAL A 206 13.42 -1.48 3.05
N PRO A 207 12.20 -1.38 2.48
CA PRO A 207 11.24 -2.45 2.48
C PRO A 207 11.45 -3.41 1.31
N VAL A 208 11.34 -4.71 1.59
CA VAL A 208 11.28 -5.78 0.60
C VAL A 208 10.05 -6.60 0.89
N VAL A 209 9.14 -6.76 -0.06
CA VAL A 209 7.88 -7.47 0.15
C VAL A 209 7.74 -8.62 -0.85
N TYR A 210 7.36 -9.79 -0.34
CA TYR A 210 6.97 -10.95 -1.11
C TYR A 210 5.47 -11.15 -1.01
N VAL A 211 4.81 -11.33 -2.16
CA VAL A 211 3.37 -11.60 -2.27
C VAL A 211 3.18 -12.96 -2.91
N GLU A 212 2.52 -13.88 -2.19
CA GLU A 212 2.37 -15.28 -2.61
C GLU A 212 1.49 -15.45 -3.84
N SER A 213 0.37 -14.75 -3.93
CA SER A 213 -0.60 -14.88 -5.03
C SER A 213 -0.01 -14.52 -6.41
N THR A 214 1.03 -13.71 -6.42
CA THR A 214 1.73 -13.25 -7.64
C THR A 214 3.14 -13.80 -7.76
N ASP A 215 3.62 -14.56 -6.76
CA ASP A 215 5.00 -15.05 -6.64
C ASP A 215 6.03 -13.93 -6.88
N SER A 216 5.80 -12.77 -6.25
CA SER A 216 6.59 -11.57 -6.49
C SER A 216 7.41 -11.15 -5.29
N LEU A 217 8.69 -10.85 -5.50
CA LEU A 217 9.60 -10.28 -4.51
C LEU A 217 10.05 -8.89 -4.97
N ILE A 218 9.62 -7.86 -4.21
CA ILE A 218 9.75 -6.46 -4.63
C ILE A 218 10.51 -5.66 -3.57
N TRP A 219 11.49 -4.89 -4.02
CA TRP A 219 12.11 -3.81 -3.25
C TRP A 219 11.26 -2.56 -3.45
N GLU A 220 10.44 -2.24 -2.46
CA GLU A 220 9.45 -1.16 -2.56
C GLU A 220 10.08 0.22 -2.37
N SER A 221 9.49 1.22 -3.02
CA SER A 221 9.85 2.63 -2.80
C SER A 221 9.40 3.11 -1.42
N SER A 222 8.24 2.66 -0.96
CA SER A 222 7.77 2.85 0.41
C SER A 222 6.71 1.81 0.79
N CYS A 223 6.67 1.44 2.09
CA CYS A 223 5.74 0.45 2.63
C CYS A 223 5.03 0.98 3.87
N ALA A 224 3.71 1.17 3.77
CA ALA A 224 2.89 1.68 4.87
C ALA A 224 2.83 0.69 6.05
N SER A 225 2.46 -0.57 5.79
CA SER A 225 2.39 -1.61 6.82
C SER A 225 3.76 -1.95 7.41
N GLY A 226 4.82 -1.91 6.58
CA GLY A 226 6.20 -2.06 7.03
C GLY A 226 6.64 -0.92 7.94
N SER A 227 6.25 0.32 7.65
CA SER A 227 6.51 1.49 8.52
C SER A 227 5.81 1.33 9.87
N MET A 228 4.58 0.84 9.86
CA MET A 228 3.86 0.55 11.09
C MET A 228 4.52 -0.58 11.89
N ALA A 229 4.97 -1.64 11.24
CA ALA A 229 5.71 -2.73 11.90
C ALA A 229 7.01 -2.22 12.54
N ALA A 230 7.75 -1.34 11.86
CA ALA A 230 8.95 -0.72 12.41
C ALA A 230 8.63 0.14 13.64
N ALA A 231 7.56 0.94 13.61
CA ALA A 231 7.13 1.75 14.74
C ALA A 231 6.71 0.90 15.96
N VAL A 232 5.99 -0.19 15.73
CA VAL A 232 5.63 -1.18 16.77
C VAL A 232 6.88 -1.80 17.37
N TYR A 233 7.85 -2.19 16.55
CA TYR A 233 9.13 -2.74 17.02
C TYR A 233 9.92 -1.71 17.83
N LEU A 234 10.04 -0.47 17.36
CA LEU A 234 10.80 0.59 18.03
C LEU A 234 10.19 0.95 19.39
N SER A 235 8.85 0.92 19.50
CA SER A 235 8.13 1.21 20.75
C SER A 235 7.90 -0.01 21.65
N ARG A 236 8.48 -1.18 21.38
CA ARG A 236 8.14 -2.43 22.07
C ARG A 236 8.37 -2.41 23.59
N GLU A 237 9.40 -1.71 24.06
CA GLU A 237 9.73 -1.61 25.49
C GLU A 237 8.90 -0.53 26.21
N GLU A 238 8.22 0.31 25.47
CA GLU A 238 7.43 1.42 26.01
C GLU A 238 6.06 0.92 26.50
N LYS A 239 5.56 1.50 27.59
CA LYS A 239 4.29 1.08 28.21
C LYS A 239 3.16 2.08 28.00
N ASN A 240 3.44 3.37 28.15
CA ASN A 240 2.42 4.41 28.11
C ASN A 240 2.90 5.62 27.31
N GLY A 241 2.11 6.09 26.38
CA GLY A 241 2.40 7.29 25.60
C GLY A 241 2.04 7.18 24.12
N ILE A 242 2.41 8.21 23.41
CA ILE A 242 2.31 8.31 21.96
C ILE A 242 3.73 8.37 21.42
N PHE A 243 4.07 7.41 20.56
CA PHE A 243 5.42 7.24 20.02
C PHE A 243 5.38 7.46 18.52
N THR A 244 6.07 8.47 18.06
CA THR A 244 6.07 8.90 16.66
C THR A 244 7.45 8.66 16.04
N TYR A 245 7.48 8.00 14.89
CA TYR A 245 8.68 7.67 14.15
C TYR A 245 8.56 8.13 12.70
N THR A 246 9.46 9.00 12.28
CA THR A 246 9.57 9.39 10.87
C THR A 246 10.60 8.49 10.19
N LEU A 247 10.14 7.64 9.29
CA LEU A 247 10.96 6.65 8.59
C LEU A 247 11.25 7.12 7.16
N ARG A 248 12.54 7.25 6.86
CA ARG A 248 13.05 7.59 5.52
C ARG A 248 13.15 6.34 4.68
N GLN A 249 12.45 6.31 3.57
CA GLN A 249 12.43 5.21 2.62
C GLN A 249 12.89 5.69 1.24
N PRO A 250 13.18 4.80 0.27
CA PRO A 250 13.62 5.21 -1.06
C PRO A 250 12.71 6.23 -1.76
N GLY A 251 11.39 6.12 -1.55
CA GLY A 251 10.40 7.02 -2.16
C GLY A 251 10.07 8.28 -1.37
N GLY A 252 10.52 8.37 -0.10
CA GLY A 252 10.24 9.54 0.75
C GLY A 252 10.07 9.18 2.23
N GLU A 253 9.47 10.08 2.98
CA GLU A 253 9.28 9.92 4.42
C GLU A 253 7.84 9.53 4.77
N ILE A 254 7.69 8.57 5.68
CA ILE A 254 6.42 8.16 6.28
C ILE A 254 6.53 8.33 7.79
N CYS A 255 5.54 8.95 8.38
CA CYS A 255 5.39 9.09 9.82
C CYS A 255 4.44 8.02 10.35
N ALA A 256 4.92 7.17 11.23
CA ALA A 256 4.11 6.14 11.90
C ALA A 256 4.02 6.45 13.40
N GLU A 257 2.82 6.35 13.94
CA GLU A 257 2.53 6.68 15.33
C GLU A 257 1.84 5.51 16.03
N VAL A 258 2.32 5.17 17.22
CA VAL A 258 1.79 4.09 18.06
C VAL A 258 1.35 4.65 19.40
N HIS A 259 0.07 4.48 19.74
CA HIS A 259 -0.49 4.88 21.04
C HIS A 259 -0.55 3.66 21.95
N LYS A 260 0.07 3.74 23.12
CA LYS A 260 0.12 2.64 24.08
C LYS A 260 -0.40 3.06 25.44
N LYS A 261 -1.05 2.11 26.10
CA LYS A 261 -1.47 2.22 27.50
C LYS A 261 -1.28 0.85 28.17
N ASP A 262 -0.62 0.84 29.30
CA ASP A 262 -0.30 -0.35 30.10
C ASP A 262 0.38 -1.49 29.29
N GLY A 263 1.17 -1.10 28.30
CA GLY A 263 1.85 -2.00 27.37
C GLY A 263 1.03 -2.41 26.15
N GLU A 264 -0.26 -2.18 26.15
CA GLU A 264 -1.15 -2.49 25.04
C GLU A 264 -1.16 -1.40 23.98
N ILE A 265 -1.20 -1.78 22.71
CA ILE A 265 -1.36 -0.87 21.57
C ILE A 265 -2.84 -0.60 21.38
N LEU A 266 -3.25 0.66 21.59
CA LEU A 266 -4.65 1.08 21.48
C LEU A 266 -4.98 1.65 20.10
N ARG A 267 -4.00 2.29 19.45
CA ARG A 267 -4.19 2.93 18.15
C ARG A 267 -2.86 2.98 17.40
N CYS A 268 -2.93 2.84 16.10
CA CYS A 268 -1.84 3.05 15.16
C CYS A 268 -2.27 4.05 14.10
N THR A 269 -1.42 5.00 13.74
CA THR A 269 -1.68 5.92 12.64
C THR A 269 -0.47 6.02 11.72
N LEU A 270 -0.76 6.26 10.43
CA LEU A 270 0.26 6.45 9.41
C LEU A 270 0.01 7.77 8.69
N GLY A 271 1.02 8.60 8.57
CA GLY A 271 0.93 9.91 7.94
C GLY A 271 2.16 10.27 7.11
N GLY A 272 2.08 11.44 6.48
CA GLY A 272 3.16 12.01 5.69
C GLY A 272 2.65 12.84 4.53
N PRO A 273 3.56 13.32 3.66
CA PRO A 273 3.19 14.14 2.52
C PRO A 273 2.29 13.37 1.54
N VAL A 274 1.43 14.12 0.85
CA VAL A 274 0.62 13.62 -0.27
C VAL A 274 0.54 14.70 -1.33
N LYS A 275 0.88 14.32 -2.57
CA LYS A 275 0.65 15.15 -3.75
C LYS A 275 -0.31 14.45 -4.68
N ILE A 276 -1.30 15.18 -5.18
CA ILE A 276 -2.28 14.64 -6.15
C ILE A 276 -2.28 15.54 -7.39
N SER A 277 -2.17 14.91 -8.57
CA SER A 277 -2.24 15.60 -9.85
C SER A 277 -3.63 16.20 -10.12
N GLU A 278 -3.71 17.13 -11.05
CA GLU A 278 -4.98 17.46 -11.70
C GLU A 278 -5.59 16.22 -12.38
N GLU A 279 -6.91 16.28 -12.61
CA GLU A 279 -7.62 15.21 -13.32
C GLU A 279 -7.18 15.18 -14.79
N MET A 280 -6.82 13.98 -15.27
CA MET A 280 -6.39 13.73 -16.64
C MET A 280 -7.34 12.75 -17.31
N GLU A 281 -7.65 12.98 -18.60
CA GLU A 281 -8.37 12.01 -19.41
C GLU A 281 -7.37 11.08 -20.12
N ILE A 282 -7.62 9.77 -20.03
CA ILE A 282 -6.80 8.71 -20.62
C ILE A 282 -7.65 7.86 -21.55
N GLU A 283 -7.17 7.65 -22.76
CA GLU A 283 -7.75 6.68 -23.70
C GLU A 283 -7.07 5.32 -23.50
N LEU A 284 -7.89 4.28 -23.26
CA LEU A 284 -7.46 2.89 -23.14
C LEU A 284 -8.00 2.07 -24.32
N GLU A 285 -7.26 1.06 -24.73
CA GLU A 285 -7.73 0.14 -25.74
C GLU A 285 -8.93 -0.67 -25.22
N ASN A 286 -10.05 -0.57 -25.93
CA ASN A 286 -11.23 -1.38 -25.62
C ASN A 286 -11.09 -2.79 -26.24
N LYS A 287 -10.03 -3.53 -25.82
CA LYS A 287 -9.95 -4.96 -26.12
C LYS A 287 -11.03 -5.63 -25.29
N ARG A 288 -11.92 -6.42 -25.94
CA ARG A 288 -12.94 -7.21 -25.24
C ARG A 288 -12.28 -7.92 -24.07
N PHE A 289 -12.70 -7.56 -22.88
CA PHE A 289 -12.29 -8.17 -21.64
C PHE A 289 -12.91 -9.59 -21.60
N THR A 290 -12.14 -10.58 -22.09
CA THR A 290 -12.47 -12.01 -21.98
C THR A 290 -11.57 -12.65 -20.97
#